data_f917b3b5d19d91cb2097765c4f46a76a
#
_entry.id   f917b3b5d19d91cb2097765c4f46a76a
#
_cell.length_a   1.000
_cell.length_b   1.000
_cell.length_c   1.000
_cell.angle_alpha   90.00
_cell.angle_beta   90.00
_cell.angle_gamma   90.00
#
_symmetry.space_group_name_H-M   'P 1'
#
loop_
_entity.id
_entity.type
_entity.pdbx_description
1 polymer ?
#
loop_
_entity_poly.entity_id
_entity_poly.type
_entity_poly.pdbx_seq_one_letter_code
_entity_poly.pdbx_strand_id
1 'polypeptide(L)'
;MNTYSESLKLNVGEIKIKKTKLGRYKLKKRDSKDKLVIGVIAVMFFSLIYYLGFEVDYKWNMFSPHIAKKIVMDFFRFDLVPANEKLGMLSRLTNTVLLGLLTTLLGAVISFPLGLLAANNISSNKISTFVNAIVSFLRAVPTIVWVLIFVAGYGLSATTAIVGITFHTIAFFVKSFSESFEEVDPGVIEALRASGASMPQIIFGAIVPSAYTKLISWIAMRTEINFAVAVVIGPAVGVPGTIGTAINVYSGHANYSAMGFGVMCVFLIALAFELIITRIKQTQIIQ
;
A
#
# COMPACT_ATOMS: atom_id res chain seq x y z
N MET A 1 1.18 -52.94 6.83
CA MET A 1 2.10 -51.80 6.81
C MET A 1 2.45 -51.53 5.34
N ASN A 2 1.56 -50.94 4.54
CA ASN A 2 1.78 -50.49 3.15
C ASN A 2 0.47 -49.96 2.53
N THR A 3 -0.10 -48.90 3.11
CA THR A 3 -1.35 -48.32 2.55
C THR A 3 -1.39 -46.80 2.59
N TYR A 4 -0.25 -46.13 2.86
CA TYR A 4 -0.18 -44.66 2.92
C TYR A 4 0.66 -43.99 1.82
N SER A 5 1.14 -44.73 0.80
CA SER A 5 2.00 -44.19 -0.26
C SER A 5 1.30 -43.95 -1.60
N GLU A 6 0.01 -44.24 -1.73
CA GLU A 6 -0.70 -44.14 -3.02
C GLU A 6 -1.62 -42.92 -3.21
N SER A 7 -1.84 -42.08 -2.20
CA SER A 7 -2.83 -40.98 -2.28
C SER A 7 -2.24 -39.59 -2.58
N LEU A 8 -0.95 -39.47 -2.86
CA LEU A 8 -0.29 -38.24 -3.27
C LEU A 8 0.24 -38.34 -4.72
N LYS A 9 -0.59 -38.79 -5.64
CA LYS A 9 -0.40 -38.46 -7.07
C LYS A 9 -0.90 -37.04 -7.31
N LEU A 10 -0.17 -36.05 -6.79
CA LEU A 10 -0.22 -34.71 -7.34
C LEU A 10 0.14 -34.83 -8.81
N ASN A 11 -0.71 -34.29 -9.68
CA ASN A 11 -0.58 -34.23 -11.12
C ASN A 11 0.55 -33.23 -11.53
N VAL A 12 1.74 -33.45 -10.97
CA VAL A 12 2.99 -32.81 -11.35
C VAL A 12 3.49 -33.66 -12.51
N GLY A 13 3.31 -33.17 -13.74
CA GLY A 13 3.78 -33.85 -14.94
C GLY A 13 5.16 -34.46 -14.70
N GLU A 14 5.34 -35.73 -15.09
CA GLU A 14 6.50 -36.58 -14.79
C GLU A 14 7.82 -35.82 -14.95
N ILE A 15 8.39 -35.36 -13.84
CA ILE A 15 9.74 -34.80 -13.83
C ILE A 15 10.70 -35.99 -13.96
N LYS A 16 11.07 -36.33 -15.18
CA LYS A 16 12.10 -37.33 -15.43
C LYS A 16 13.46 -36.84 -14.96
N ILE A 17 13.79 -37.09 -13.70
CA ILE A 17 15.07 -36.76 -13.11
C ILE A 17 16.10 -37.78 -13.58
N LYS A 18 17.01 -37.39 -14.50
CA LYS A 18 18.15 -38.22 -14.88
C LYS A 18 19.31 -38.03 -13.93
N LYS A 19 19.82 -39.15 -13.34
CA LYS A 19 21.06 -39.14 -12.57
C LYS A 19 22.27 -39.15 -13.51
N THR A 20 23.30 -38.39 -13.21
CA THR A 20 24.62 -38.48 -13.89
C THR A 20 25.35 -39.72 -13.39
N LYS A 21 26.38 -40.19 -14.14
CA LYS A 21 27.25 -41.31 -13.76
C LYS A 21 27.92 -41.15 -12.37
N LEU A 22 27.96 -39.93 -11.83
CA LEU A 22 28.49 -39.55 -10.51
C LEU A 22 27.40 -39.42 -9.44
N GLY A 23 26.17 -39.95 -9.68
CA GLY A 23 25.09 -39.92 -8.69
C GLY A 23 24.43 -38.55 -8.47
N ARG A 24 24.85 -37.48 -9.16
CA ARG A 24 24.26 -36.16 -9.08
C ARG A 24 23.01 -36.07 -9.93
N TYR A 25 21.95 -35.43 -9.44
CA TYR A 25 20.73 -35.17 -10.20
C TYR A 25 20.98 -34.12 -11.28
N LYS A 26 20.65 -34.45 -12.53
CA LYS A 26 20.71 -33.51 -13.63
C LYS A 26 19.40 -32.74 -13.69
N LEU A 27 19.42 -31.46 -13.37
CA LEU A 27 18.29 -30.57 -13.58
C LEU A 27 17.88 -30.62 -15.07
N LYS A 28 16.57 -30.57 -15.33
CA LYS A 28 15.98 -30.60 -16.68
C LYS A 28 16.76 -29.63 -17.59
N LYS A 29 17.17 -30.11 -18.80
CA LYS A 29 17.79 -29.24 -19.78
C LYS A 29 16.81 -28.10 -20.09
N ARG A 30 17.26 -26.85 -19.97
CA ARG A 30 16.45 -25.65 -20.22
C ARG A 30 15.70 -25.83 -21.55
N ASP A 31 14.39 -25.70 -21.50
CA ASP A 31 13.51 -25.80 -22.66
C ASP A 31 13.77 -24.61 -23.61
N SER A 32 13.40 -24.74 -24.88
CA SER A 32 13.59 -23.67 -25.86
C SER A 32 12.89 -22.38 -25.45
N LYS A 33 11.73 -22.51 -24.72
CA LYS A 33 10.99 -21.38 -24.10
C LYS A 33 11.79 -20.66 -23.03
N ASP A 34 12.49 -21.40 -22.16
CA ASP A 34 13.32 -20.79 -21.12
C ASP A 34 14.48 -19.98 -21.72
N LYS A 35 15.06 -20.46 -22.81
CA LYS A 35 16.11 -19.73 -23.53
C LYS A 35 15.59 -18.46 -24.19
N LEU A 36 14.38 -18.50 -24.74
CA LEU A 36 13.73 -17.32 -25.29
C LEU A 36 13.43 -16.27 -24.23
N VAL A 37 12.86 -16.68 -23.09
CA VAL A 37 12.59 -15.78 -21.96
C VAL A 37 13.87 -15.12 -21.47
N ILE A 38 14.95 -15.89 -21.29
CA ILE A 38 16.25 -15.34 -20.88
C ILE A 38 16.82 -14.40 -21.93
N GLY A 39 16.67 -14.74 -23.22
CA GLY A 39 17.09 -13.87 -24.31
C GLY A 39 16.35 -12.53 -24.29
N VAL A 40 15.03 -12.53 -24.08
CA VAL A 40 14.23 -11.32 -23.95
C VAL A 40 14.66 -10.50 -22.73
N ILE A 41 14.84 -11.14 -21.57
CA ILE A 41 15.32 -10.46 -20.37
C ILE A 41 16.70 -9.85 -20.60
N ALA A 42 17.62 -10.58 -21.25
CA ALA A 42 18.94 -10.07 -21.57
C ALA A 42 18.88 -8.85 -22.50
N VAL A 43 18.06 -8.92 -23.56
CA VAL A 43 17.86 -7.78 -24.50
C VAL A 43 17.29 -6.58 -23.74
N MET A 44 16.26 -6.77 -22.90
CA MET A 44 15.69 -5.68 -22.07
C MET A 44 16.74 -5.09 -21.13
N PHE A 45 17.55 -5.92 -20.50
CA PHE A 45 18.60 -5.48 -19.59
C PHE A 45 19.68 -4.65 -20.31
N PHE A 46 20.18 -5.14 -21.43
CA PHE A 46 21.18 -4.41 -22.23
C PHE A 46 20.63 -3.15 -22.87
N SER A 47 19.39 -3.16 -23.35
CA SER A 47 18.75 -1.92 -23.85
C SER A 47 18.53 -0.89 -22.74
N LEU A 48 18.20 -1.33 -21.51
CA LEU A 48 18.11 -0.44 -20.35
C LEU A 48 19.47 0.18 -20.02
N ILE A 49 20.55 -0.62 -19.99
CA ILE A 49 21.90 -0.10 -19.74
C ILE A 49 22.32 0.89 -20.84
N TYR A 50 22.05 0.56 -22.10
CA TYR A 50 22.35 1.46 -23.22
C TYR A 50 21.60 2.78 -23.04
N TYR A 51 20.29 2.71 -22.81
CA TYR A 51 19.46 3.91 -22.63
C TYR A 51 19.95 4.76 -21.44
N LEU A 52 20.19 4.13 -20.28
CA LEU A 52 20.71 4.82 -19.11
C LEU A 52 22.12 5.41 -19.33
N GLY A 53 22.98 4.75 -20.09
CA GLY A 53 24.35 5.18 -20.32
C GLY A 53 24.50 6.27 -21.38
N PHE A 54 23.66 6.29 -22.40
CA PHE A 54 23.87 7.11 -23.61
C PHE A 54 22.73 8.07 -23.92
N GLU A 55 21.48 7.74 -23.54
CA GLU A 55 20.33 8.57 -23.89
C GLU A 55 19.88 9.48 -22.76
N VAL A 56 20.16 9.13 -21.50
CA VAL A 56 19.78 9.94 -20.34
C VAL A 56 20.77 11.09 -20.16
N ASP A 57 20.30 12.32 -20.32
CA ASP A 57 21.08 13.50 -19.98
C ASP A 57 21.07 13.74 -18.46
N TYR A 58 22.11 13.23 -17.80
CA TYR A 58 22.28 13.37 -16.35
C TYR A 58 22.65 14.78 -15.89
N LYS A 59 22.91 15.72 -16.83
CA LYS A 59 23.31 17.10 -16.53
C LYS A 59 24.41 17.18 -15.47
N TRP A 60 25.42 16.33 -15.57
CA TRP A 60 26.56 16.26 -14.63
C TRP A 60 27.24 17.61 -14.39
N ASN A 61 27.16 18.50 -15.39
CA ASN A 61 27.65 19.89 -15.29
C ASN A 61 26.89 20.73 -14.24
N MET A 62 25.66 20.33 -13.87
CA MET A 62 24.86 20.99 -12.83
C MET A 62 25.11 20.38 -11.43
N PHE A 63 25.75 19.22 -11.35
CA PHE A 63 26.07 18.59 -10.09
C PHE A 63 27.22 19.29 -9.38
N SER A 64 26.96 19.83 -8.20
CA SER A 64 27.98 20.45 -7.34
C SER A 64 28.26 19.58 -6.12
N PRO A 65 29.44 18.92 -6.07
CA PRO A 65 29.82 18.10 -4.91
C PRO A 65 29.87 18.91 -3.61
N HIS A 66 30.21 20.19 -3.69
CA HIS A 66 30.26 21.09 -2.54
C HIS A 66 28.85 21.32 -1.96
N ILE A 67 27.86 21.58 -2.82
CA ILE A 67 26.45 21.73 -2.39
C ILE A 67 25.93 20.41 -1.82
N ALA A 68 26.20 19.29 -2.48
CA ALA A 68 25.80 17.97 -1.99
C ALA A 68 26.36 17.68 -0.60
N LYS A 69 27.67 17.95 -0.38
CA LYS A 69 28.29 17.83 0.94
C LYS A 69 27.63 18.74 1.97
N LYS A 70 27.36 20.01 1.62
CA LYS A 70 26.68 20.96 2.50
C LYS A 70 25.28 20.45 2.90
N ILE A 71 24.48 19.98 1.93
CA ILE A 71 23.15 19.39 2.20
C ILE A 71 23.27 18.27 3.23
N VAL A 72 24.16 17.30 3.03
CA VAL A 72 24.32 16.17 3.94
C VAL A 72 24.79 16.61 5.32
N MET A 73 25.71 17.55 5.42
CA MET A 73 26.22 18.04 6.70
C MET A 73 25.19 18.84 7.48
N ASP A 74 24.46 19.74 6.80
CA ASP A 74 23.48 20.60 7.44
C ASP A 74 22.17 19.86 7.77
N PHE A 75 21.86 18.77 7.05
CA PHE A 75 20.62 18.00 7.21
C PHE A 75 20.42 17.46 8.64
N PHE A 76 21.50 17.13 9.35
CA PHE A 76 21.44 16.59 10.71
C PHE A 76 21.71 17.65 11.79
N ARG A 77 21.89 18.91 11.40
CA ARG A 77 22.17 20.00 12.35
C ARG A 77 20.88 20.61 12.92
N PHE A 78 20.13 19.82 13.67
CA PHE A 78 18.87 20.26 14.29
C PHE A 78 19.04 21.33 15.36
N ASP A 79 20.26 21.53 15.84
CA ASP A 79 20.66 22.61 16.73
C ASP A 79 20.45 24.00 16.10
N LEU A 80 20.59 24.10 14.80
CA LEU A 80 20.41 25.36 14.05
C LEU A 80 18.94 25.74 13.84
N VAL A 81 18.01 24.84 14.09
CA VAL A 81 16.58 25.10 13.87
C VAL A 81 16.00 25.81 15.09
N PRO A 82 15.44 27.02 14.95
CA PRO A 82 14.82 27.75 16.05
C PRO A 82 13.65 27.00 16.69
N ALA A 83 13.43 27.18 17.99
CA ALA A 83 12.39 26.47 18.73
C ALA A 83 10.98 26.72 18.18
N ASN A 84 10.69 27.95 17.75
CA ASN A 84 9.41 28.30 17.13
C ASN A 84 9.17 27.56 15.80
N GLU A 85 10.20 27.37 14.98
CA GLU A 85 10.11 26.58 13.73
C GLU A 85 9.89 25.10 14.02
N LYS A 86 10.58 24.52 15.00
CA LYS A 86 10.36 23.15 15.46
C LYS A 86 8.92 22.93 15.89
N LEU A 87 8.38 23.84 16.73
CA LEU A 87 6.97 23.78 17.15
C LEU A 87 6.00 23.90 15.98
N GLY A 88 6.28 24.81 15.04
CA GLY A 88 5.50 24.93 13.81
C GLY A 88 5.49 23.65 12.96
N MET A 89 6.63 22.97 12.84
CA MET A 89 6.72 21.69 12.14
C MET A 89 5.99 20.57 12.87
N LEU A 90 6.07 20.50 14.22
CA LEU A 90 5.35 19.50 15.00
C LEU A 90 3.83 19.69 14.88
N SER A 91 3.34 20.93 14.87
CA SER A 91 1.93 21.22 14.59
C SER A 91 1.51 20.72 13.19
N ARG A 92 2.30 20.98 12.16
CA ARG A 92 2.04 20.50 10.80
C ARG A 92 2.14 18.97 10.67
N LEU A 93 3.04 18.34 11.41
CA LEU A 93 3.13 16.90 11.51
C LEU A 93 1.85 16.31 12.12
N THR A 94 1.37 16.90 13.22
CA THR A 94 0.10 16.49 13.86
C THR A 94 -1.07 16.61 12.87
N ASN A 95 -1.17 17.72 12.13
CA ASN A 95 -2.18 17.89 11.09
C ASN A 95 -2.09 16.81 10.02
N THR A 96 -0.87 16.44 9.62
CA THR A 96 -0.66 15.41 8.60
C THR A 96 -1.04 14.02 9.10
N VAL A 97 -0.72 13.70 10.35
CA VAL A 97 -1.15 12.45 11.01
C VAL A 97 -2.67 12.38 11.11
N LEU A 98 -3.31 13.46 11.59
CA LEU A 98 -4.77 13.54 11.67
C LEU A 98 -5.43 13.41 10.31
N LEU A 99 -4.86 14.00 9.26
CA LEU A 99 -5.35 13.85 7.88
C LEU A 99 -5.29 12.39 7.42
N GLY A 100 -4.19 11.69 7.67
CA GLY A 100 -4.04 10.26 7.37
C GLY A 100 -5.03 9.38 8.15
N LEU A 101 -5.19 9.63 9.44
CA LEU A 101 -6.15 8.92 10.30
C LEU A 101 -7.60 9.17 9.86
N LEU A 102 -7.99 10.43 9.68
CA LEU A 102 -9.34 10.80 9.31
C LEU A 102 -9.77 10.19 7.98
N THR A 103 -8.91 10.29 6.97
CA THR A 103 -9.18 9.71 5.65
C THR A 103 -9.27 8.19 5.68
N THR A 104 -8.51 7.54 6.55
CA THR A 104 -8.60 6.09 6.77
C THR A 104 -9.89 5.69 7.44
N LEU A 105 -10.27 6.37 8.52
CA LEU A 105 -11.50 6.07 9.27
C LEU A 105 -12.74 6.32 8.42
N LEU A 106 -12.83 7.47 7.74
CA LEU A 106 -13.93 7.77 6.82
C LEU A 106 -14.00 6.72 5.70
N GLY A 107 -12.86 6.38 5.11
CA GLY A 107 -12.77 5.34 4.10
C GLY A 107 -13.25 3.98 4.61
N ALA A 108 -12.84 3.56 5.80
CA ALA A 108 -13.24 2.28 6.38
C ALA A 108 -14.75 2.21 6.67
N VAL A 109 -15.30 3.25 7.27
CA VAL A 109 -16.75 3.32 7.60
C VAL A 109 -17.61 3.25 6.35
N ILE A 110 -17.28 4.04 5.32
CA ILE A 110 -18.04 4.05 4.06
C ILE A 110 -17.87 2.73 3.30
N SER A 111 -16.67 2.14 3.36
CA SER A 111 -16.36 0.92 2.61
C SER A 111 -16.93 -0.35 3.24
N PHE A 112 -17.28 -0.34 4.51
CA PHE A 112 -17.79 -1.55 5.18
C PHE A 112 -19.08 -2.07 4.51
N PRO A 113 -20.17 -1.29 4.37
CA PRO A 113 -21.36 -1.76 3.68
C PRO A 113 -21.12 -2.03 2.19
N LEU A 114 -20.27 -1.24 1.53
CA LEU A 114 -19.95 -1.48 0.11
C LEU A 114 -19.14 -2.77 -0.08
N GLY A 115 -18.28 -3.12 0.88
CA GLY A 115 -17.52 -4.38 0.89
C GLY A 115 -18.44 -5.59 1.01
N LEU A 116 -19.48 -5.52 1.82
CA LEU A 116 -20.52 -6.57 1.90
C LEU A 116 -21.26 -6.72 0.57
N LEU A 117 -21.56 -5.61 -0.12
CA LEU A 117 -22.19 -5.64 -1.46
C LEU A 117 -21.24 -6.16 -2.54
N ALA A 118 -19.93 -5.96 -2.39
CA ALA A 118 -18.91 -6.43 -3.33
C ALA A 118 -18.59 -7.92 -3.17
N ALA A 119 -18.85 -8.52 -1.99
CA ALA A 119 -18.54 -9.91 -1.69
C ALA A 119 -19.49 -10.89 -2.37
N ASN A 120 -18.96 -11.86 -3.14
CA ASN A 120 -19.74 -12.81 -3.94
C ASN A 120 -20.50 -13.85 -3.10
N ASN A 121 -20.03 -14.14 -1.89
CA ASN A 121 -20.69 -15.08 -0.97
C ASN A 121 -21.86 -14.46 -0.19
N ILE A 122 -21.99 -13.13 -0.23
CA ILE A 122 -23.01 -12.36 0.51
C ILE A 122 -24.02 -11.76 -0.46
N SER A 123 -23.57 -11.16 -1.55
CA SER A 123 -24.37 -10.39 -2.50
C SER A 123 -24.66 -11.19 -3.76
N SER A 124 -25.63 -10.75 -4.55
CA SER A 124 -25.88 -11.35 -5.87
C SER A 124 -24.75 -11.05 -6.85
N ASN A 125 -24.46 -11.97 -7.77
CA ASN A 125 -23.40 -11.81 -8.77
C ASN A 125 -23.51 -10.48 -9.56
N LYS A 126 -24.72 -10.01 -9.85
CA LYS A 126 -24.91 -8.74 -10.57
C LYS A 126 -24.46 -7.53 -9.76
N ILE A 127 -24.84 -7.48 -8.48
CA ILE A 127 -24.46 -6.39 -7.57
C ILE A 127 -22.97 -6.42 -7.31
N SER A 128 -22.42 -7.58 -6.94
CA SER A 128 -21.00 -7.76 -6.70
C SER A 128 -20.17 -7.35 -7.93
N THR A 129 -20.53 -7.84 -9.13
CA THR A 129 -19.83 -7.48 -10.37
C THR A 129 -19.88 -5.97 -10.63
N PHE A 130 -21.02 -5.34 -10.45
CA PHE A 130 -21.19 -3.89 -10.66
C PHE A 130 -20.32 -3.08 -9.68
N VAL A 131 -20.39 -3.40 -8.37
CA VAL A 131 -19.58 -2.71 -7.35
C VAL A 131 -18.09 -2.92 -7.62
N ASN A 132 -17.65 -4.16 -7.90
CA ASN A 132 -16.27 -4.47 -8.20
C ASN A 132 -15.75 -3.77 -9.47
N ALA A 133 -16.60 -3.57 -10.49
CA ALA A 133 -16.23 -2.82 -11.70
C ALA A 133 -15.95 -1.34 -11.38
N ILE A 134 -16.82 -0.69 -10.59
CA ILE A 134 -16.61 0.69 -10.13
C ILE A 134 -15.33 0.80 -9.29
N VAL A 135 -15.15 -0.09 -8.33
CA VAL A 135 -13.98 -0.13 -7.45
C VAL A 135 -12.69 -0.32 -8.24
N SER A 136 -12.71 -1.19 -9.25
CA SER A 136 -11.56 -1.41 -10.13
C SER A 136 -11.19 -0.15 -10.92
N PHE A 137 -12.17 0.58 -11.44
CA PHE A 137 -11.94 1.88 -12.09
C PHE A 137 -11.34 2.90 -11.12
N LEU A 138 -11.92 3.04 -9.92
CA LEU A 138 -11.43 4.00 -8.92
C LEU A 138 -10.00 3.71 -8.48
N ARG A 139 -9.61 2.43 -8.40
CA ARG A 139 -8.26 2.00 -8.03
C ARG A 139 -7.23 2.17 -9.15
N ALA A 140 -7.66 2.12 -10.41
CA ALA A 140 -6.77 2.31 -11.54
C ALA A 140 -6.21 3.74 -11.60
N VAL A 141 -6.91 4.71 -11.02
CA VAL A 141 -6.50 6.12 -10.99
C VAL A 141 -5.67 6.39 -9.74
N PRO A 142 -4.42 6.90 -9.86
CA PRO A 142 -3.58 7.23 -8.70
C PRO A 142 -4.24 8.24 -7.75
N THR A 143 -4.00 8.09 -6.45
CA THR A 143 -4.60 8.97 -5.41
C THR A 143 -4.41 10.45 -5.68
N ILE A 144 -3.22 10.84 -6.15
CA ILE A 144 -2.91 12.26 -6.43
C ILE A 144 -3.83 12.84 -7.52
N VAL A 145 -4.19 12.05 -8.52
CA VAL A 145 -5.09 12.49 -9.61
C VAL A 145 -6.49 12.77 -9.05
N TRP A 146 -6.98 11.94 -8.14
CA TRP A 146 -8.25 12.21 -7.45
C TRP A 146 -8.20 13.53 -6.68
N VAL A 147 -7.12 13.79 -5.95
CA VAL A 147 -6.96 15.07 -5.23
C VAL A 147 -6.96 16.24 -6.21
N LEU A 148 -6.25 16.13 -7.34
CA LEU A 148 -6.23 17.19 -8.38
C LEU A 148 -7.62 17.46 -8.97
N ILE A 149 -8.43 16.43 -9.19
CA ILE A 149 -9.81 16.58 -9.65
C ILE A 149 -10.63 17.38 -8.62
N PHE A 150 -10.49 17.06 -7.34
CA PHE A 150 -11.21 17.76 -6.28
C PHE A 150 -10.68 19.18 -6.02
N VAL A 151 -9.42 19.48 -6.36
CA VAL A 151 -8.90 20.86 -6.34
C VAL A 151 -9.71 21.78 -7.26
N ALA A 152 -10.16 21.28 -8.40
CA ALA A 152 -10.96 22.08 -9.34
C ALA A 152 -12.30 22.55 -8.72
N GLY A 153 -12.88 21.76 -7.78
CA GLY A 153 -14.14 22.09 -7.12
C GLY A 153 -13.98 22.80 -5.77
N TYR A 154 -12.99 22.39 -4.97
CA TYR A 154 -12.83 22.84 -3.57
C TYR A 154 -11.60 23.74 -3.34
N GLY A 155 -10.82 24.02 -4.39
CA GLY A 155 -9.56 24.79 -4.27
C GLY A 155 -8.48 24.04 -3.49
N LEU A 156 -7.38 24.75 -3.20
CA LEU A 156 -6.23 24.25 -2.44
C LEU A 156 -6.54 24.27 -0.94
N SER A 157 -7.06 23.17 -0.40
CA SER A 157 -7.50 23.10 0.99
C SER A 157 -7.27 21.71 1.61
N ALA A 158 -7.28 21.65 2.94
CA ALA A 158 -7.28 20.36 3.67
C ALA A 158 -8.51 19.52 3.30
N THR A 159 -9.67 20.14 3.07
CA THR A 159 -10.89 19.46 2.63
C THR A 159 -10.68 18.71 1.32
N THR A 160 -10.02 19.34 0.35
CA THR A 160 -9.68 18.70 -0.93
C THR A 160 -8.82 17.45 -0.74
N ALA A 161 -7.81 17.55 0.13
CA ALA A 161 -6.96 16.40 0.45
C ALA A 161 -7.77 15.29 1.13
N ILE A 162 -8.61 15.64 2.11
CA ILE A 162 -9.49 14.67 2.80
C ILE A 162 -10.37 13.94 1.80
N VAL A 163 -11.10 14.65 0.95
CA VAL A 163 -12.01 14.03 -0.02
C VAL A 163 -11.26 13.16 -1.01
N GLY A 164 -10.18 13.66 -1.62
CA GLY A 164 -9.43 12.92 -2.64
C GLY A 164 -8.75 11.66 -2.11
N ILE A 165 -8.13 11.73 -0.92
CA ILE A 165 -7.51 10.56 -0.29
C ILE A 165 -8.58 9.55 0.14
N THR A 166 -9.69 10.03 0.75
CA THR A 166 -10.80 9.16 1.18
C THR A 166 -11.43 8.43 0.00
N PHE A 167 -11.61 9.11 -1.13
CA PHE A 167 -12.21 8.52 -2.32
C PHE A 167 -11.43 7.31 -2.83
N HIS A 168 -10.12 7.43 -2.95
CA HIS A 168 -9.25 6.30 -3.30
C HIS A 168 -9.18 5.24 -2.18
N THR A 169 -9.25 5.66 -0.92
CA THR A 169 -9.23 4.76 0.24
C THR A 169 -10.49 3.90 0.31
N ILE A 170 -11.66 4.45 -0.03
CA ILE A 170 -12.91 3.69 -0.16
C ILE A 170 -12.72 2.54 -1.15
N ALA A 171 -12.22 2.84 -2.35
CA ALA A 171 -12.02 1.81 -3.37
C ALA A 171 -11.04 0.71 -2.91
N PHE A 172 -10.00 1.07 -2.18
CA PHE A 172 -9.08 0.10 -1.59
C PHE A 172 -9.77 -0.80 -0.56
N PHE A 173 -10.48 -0.20 0.40
CA PHE A 173 -11.12 -0.98 1.47
C PHE A 173 -12.29 -1.84 0.98
N VAL A 174 -13.10 -1.35 0.04
CA VAL A 174 -14.18 -2.17 -0.53
C VAL A 174 -13.61 -3.49 -1.08
N LYS A 175 -12.51 -3.42 -1.81
CA LYS A 175 -11.86 -4.62 -2.35
C LYS A 175 -11.27 -5.50 -1.24
N SER A 176 -10.50 -4.93 -0.32
CA SER A 176 -9.84 -5.70 0.76
C SER A 176 -10.85 -6.30 1.74
N PHE A 177 -11.96 -5.60 2.01
CA PHE A 177 -13.01 -6.10 2.90
C PHE A 177 -13.82 -7.20 2.21
N SER A 178 -14.20 -7.02 0.94
CA SER A 178 -14.92 -8.08 0.20
C SER A 178 -14.11 -9.35 0.12
N GLU A 179 -12.81 -9.28 -0.19
CA GLU A 179 -11.91 -10.43 -0.19
C GLU A 179 -11.82 -11.09 1.19
N SER A 180 -11.74 -10.28 2.26
CA SER A 180 -11.72 -10.82 3.63
C SER A 180 -13.02 -11.53 4.02
N PHE A 181 -14.17 -11.06 3.53
CA PHE A 181 -15.47 -11.70 3.74
C PHE A 181 -15.60 -13.00 2.91
N GLU A 182 -15.05 -13.04 1.70
CA GLU A 182 -15.07 -14.20 0.82
C GLU A 182 -14.18 -15.35 1.31
N GLU A 183 -13.19 -15.07 2.14
CA GLU A 183 -12.31 -16.09 2.73
C GLU A 183 -12.95 -16.88 3.87
N VAL A 184 -14.14 -16.51 4.33
CA VAL A 184 -14.88 -17.27 5.36
C VAL A 184 -15.36 -18.59 4.78
N ASP A 185 -15.14 -19.69 5.53
CA ASP A 185 -15.48 -21.05 5.10
C ASP A 185 -16.95 -21.14 4.66
N PRO A 186 -17.23 -21.53 3.40
CA PRO A 186 -18.59 -21.72 2.90
C PRO A 186 -19.42 -22.67 3.73
N GLY A 187 -18.79 -23.71 4.33
CA GLY A 187 -19.47 -24.68 5.19
C GLY A 187 -20.11 -24.04 6.43
N VAL A 188 -19.47 -23.01 7.01
CA VAL A 188 -20.05 -22.26 8.13
C VAL A 188 -21.31 -21.51 7.70
N ILE A 189 -21.27 -20.89 6.51
CA ILE A 189 -22.39 -20.15 5.95
C ILE A 189 -23.56 -21.11 5.64
N GLU A 190 -23.27 -22.26 5.04
CA GLU A 190 -24.28 -23.27 4.70
C GLU A 190 -24.92 -23.89 5.96
N ALA A 191 -24.14 -24.21 6.99
CA ALA A 191 -24.65 -24.73 8.25
C ALA A 191 -25.62 -23.76 8.94
N LEU A 192 -25.26 -22.45 8.95
CA LEU A 192 -26.14 -21.42 9.51
C LEU A 192 -27.42 -21.22 8.69
N ARG A 193 -27.35 -21.30 7.36
CA ARG A 193 -28.54 -21.29 6.51
C ARG A 193 -29.45 -22.49 6.76
N ALA A 194 -28.87 -23.68 6.91
CA ALA A 194 -29.62 -24.90 7.20
C ALA A 194 -30.34 -24.84 8.57
N SER A 195 -29.76 -24.11 9.55
CA SER A 195 -30.41 -23.85 10.83
C SER A 195 -31.49 -22.74 10.79
N GLY A 196 -31.75 -22.13 9.61
CA GLY A 196 -32.76 -21.09 9.43
C GLY A 196 -32.29 -19.67 9.73
N ALA A 197 -30.96 -19.42 9.85
CA ALA A 197 -30.44 -18.10 10.08
C ALA A 197 -30.65 -17.18 8.86
N SER A 198 -31.11 -15.95 9.11
CA SER A 198 -31.24 -14.91 8.08
C SER A 198 -29.87 -14.36 7.67
N MET A 199 -29.75 -13.78 6.47
CA MET A 199 -28.48 -13.19 6.00
C MET A 199 -27.86 -12.18 6.96
N PRO A 200 -28.57 -11.22 7.56
CA PRO A 200 -27.99 -10.36 8.58
C PRO A 200 -27.41 -11.12 9.78
N GLN A 201 -28.07 -12.18 10.23
CA GLN A 201 -27.56 -13.01 11.33
C GLN A 201 -26.27 -13.75 10.93
N ILE A 202 -26.17 -14.24 9.69
CA ILE A 202 -24.95 -14.87 9.17
C ILE A 202 -23.82 -13.84 9.04
N ILE A 203 -24.11 -12.63 8.51
CA ILE A 203 -23.13 -11.57 8.35
C ILE A 203 -22.54 -11.17 9.71
N PHE A 204 -23.38 -10.78 10.66
CA PHE A 204 -22.90 -10.26 11.94
C PHE A 204 -22.55 -11.34 12.96
N GLY A 205 -23.12 -12.55 12.82
CA GLY A 205 -22.82 -13.68 13.72
C GLY A 205 -21.63 -14.53 13.30
N ALA A 206 -21.26 -14.54 12.02
CA ALA A 206 -20.18 -15.39 11.52
C ALA A 206 -19.17 -14.63 10.65
N ILE A 207 -19.62 -14.00 9.55
CA ILE A 207 -18.71 -13.46 8.53
C ILE A 207 -17.87 -12.32 9.11
N VAL A 208 -18.49 -11.30 9.72
CA VAL A 208 -17.78 -10.14 10.27
C VAL A 208 -16.86 -10.55 11.42
N PRO A 209 -17.28 -11.36 12.41
CA PRO A 209 -16.38 -11.85 13.46
C PRO A 209 -15.19 -12.65 12.91
N SER A 210 -15.39 -13.51 11.92
CA SER A 210 -14.29 -14.28 11.30
C SER A 210 -13.32 -13.42 10.50
N ALA A 211 -13.79 -12.33 9.89
CA ALA A 211 -12.97 -11.41 9.12
C ALA A 211 -12.34 -10.29 9.96
N TYR A 212 -12.78 -10.09 11.20
CA TYR A 212 -12.45 -8.92 12.03
C TYR A 212 -10.96 -8.61 12.11
N THR A 213 -10.12 -9.62 12.37
CA THR A 213 -8.67 -9.43 12.49
C THR A 213 -8.03 -8.94 11.18
N LYS A 214 -8.52 -9.44 10.04
CA LYS A 214 -8.08 -9.00 8.71
C LYS A 214 -8.51 -7.54 8.44
N LEU A 215 -9.75 -7.20 8.78
CA LEU A 215 -10.26 -5.83 8.62
C LEU A 215 -9.40 -4.83 9.41
N ILE A 216 -9.09 -5.12 10.69
CA ILE A 216 -8.21 -4.27 11.51
C ILE A 216 -6.81 -4.15 10.90
N SER A 217 -6.25 -5.26 10.39
CA SER A 217 -4.94 -5.24 9.74
C SER A 217 -4.92 -4.37 8.49
N TRP A 218 -5.99 -4.40 7.67
CA TRP A 218 -6.13 -3.53 6.51
C TRP A 218 -6.25 -2.05 6.90
N ILE A 219 -7.02 -1.75 7.95
CA ILE A 219 -7.18 -0.38 8.46
C ILE A 219 -5.83 0.16 8.97
N ALA A 220 -5.10 -0.63 9.76
CA ALA A 220 -3.81 -0.26 10.28
C ALA A 220 -2.79 0.03 9.16
N MET A 221 -2.65 -0.89 8.20
CA MET A 221 -1.78 -0.71 7.04
C MET A 221 -2.16 0.51 6.19
N ARG A 222 -3.46 0.73 5.97
CA ARG A 222 -3.93 1.87 5.19
C ARG A 222 -3.69 3.20 5.88
N THR A 223 -3.69 3.23 7.23
CA THR A 223 -3.37 4.43 8.00
C THR A 223 -1.94 4.92 7.71
N GLU A 224 -0.97 4.01 7.71
CA GLU A 224 0.42 4.32 7.35
C GLU A 224 0.53 4.84 5.90
N ILE A 225 -0.10 4.15 4.95
CA ILE A 225 -0.12 4.57 3.54
C ILE A 225 -0.75 5.96 3.39
N ASN A 226 -1.89 6.21 4.03
CA ASN A 226 -2.55 7.51 3.94
C ASN A 226 -1.76 8.62 4.62
N PHE A 227 -1.02 8.34 5.70
CA PHE A 227 -0.06 9.28 6.27
C PHE A 227 1.04 9.63 5.26
N ALA A 228 1.67 8.64 4.63
CA ALA A 228 2.70 8.87 3.60
C ALA A 228 2.15 9.68 2.42
N VAL A 229 0.93 9.37 1.96
CA VAL A 229 0.23 10.14 0.91
C VAL A 229 -0.03 11.58 1.36
N ALA A 230 -0.46 11.80 2.62
CA ALA A 230 -0.70 13.14 3.17
C ALA A 230 0.56 14.00 3.23
N VAL A 231 1.73 13.39 3.50
CA VAL A 231 3.03 14.08 3.42
C VAL A 231 3.31 14.55 1.99
N VAL A 232 3.09 13.70 0.99
CA VAL A 232 3.42 13.98 -0.42
C VAL A 232 2.43 14.95 -1.06
N ILE A 233 1.15 14.88 -0.72
CA ILE A 233 0.09 15.72 -1.32
C ILE A 233 0.32 17.21 -1.03
N GLY A 234 0.84 17.56 0.14
CA GLY A 234 1.13 18.94 0.49
C GLY A 234 1.95 19.66 -0.58
N PRO A 235 3.18 19.24 -0.84
CA PRO A 235 4.03 19.86 -1.86
C PRO A 235 3.56 19.60 -3.29
N ALA A 236 2.98 18.46 -3.59
CA ALA A 236 2.64 18.06 -4.97
C ALA A 236 1.41 18.80 -5.51
N VAL A 237 0.46 19.13 -4.64
CA VAL A 237 -0.82 19.77 -5.03
C VAL A 237 -0.99 21.15 -4.41
N GLY A 238 -0.08 21.55 -3.51
CA GLY A 238 -0.14 22.86 -2.84
C GLY A 238 -1.09 22.89 -1.64
N VAL A 239 -1.45 21.76 -1.04
CA VAL A 239 -2.31 21.72 0.16
C VAL A 239 -1.55 22.31 1.36
N PRO A 240 -2.06 23.40 1.97
CA PRO A 240 -1.36 24.05 3.08
C PRO A 240 -1.45 23.24 4.38
N GLY A 241 -0.57 23.54 5.33
CA GLY A 241 -0.66 23.04 6.71
C GLY A 241 -0.13 21.63 6.93
N THR A 242 0.41 20.96 5.91
CA THR A 242 1.06 19.65 6.04
C THR A 242 2.55 19.78 6.31
N ILE A 243 3.15 18.77 6.94
CA ILE A 243 4.61 18.72 7.16
C ILE A 243 5.38 18.68 5.83
N GLY A 244 4.85 17.99 4.81
CA GLY A 244 5.45 17.91 3.49
C GLY A 244 5.55 19.28 2.80
N THR A 245 4.54 20.13 2.93
CA THR A 245 4.59 21.52 2.44
C THR A 245 5.69 22.32 3.15
N ALA A 246 5.86 22.14 4.47
CA ALA A 246 6.93 22.82 5.20
C ALA A 246 8.32 22.34 4.73
N ILE A 247 8.52 21.03 4.60
CA ILE A 247 9.76 20.44 4.08
C ILE A 247 10.10 21.03 2.70
N ASN A 248 9.11 21.11 1.81
CA ASN A 248 9.30 21.67 0.46
C ASN A 248 9.70 23.16 0.48
N VAL A 249 9.05 23.96 1.34
CA VAL A 249 9.40 25.38 1.52
C VAL A 249 10.82 25.53 2.04
N TYR A 250 11.22 24.80 3.08
CA TYR A 250 12.59 24.86 3.60
C TYR A 250 13.64 24.37 2.60
N SER A 251 13.32 23.35 1.79
CA SER A 251 14.16 22.91 0.68
C SER A 251 14.36 24.01 -0.34
N GLY A 252 13.30 24.72 -0.74
CA GLY A 252 13.36 25.84 -1.70
C GLY A 252 14.18 27.04 -1.20
N HIS A 253 14.23 27.26 0.12
CA HIS A 253 15.05 28.30 0.74
C HIS A 253 16.46 27.83 1.13
N ALA A 254 16.88 26.62 0.73
CA ALA A 254 18.16 26.00 1.09
C ALA A 254 18.41 25.93 2.61
N ASN A 255 17.34 25.90 3.42
CA ASN A 255 17.41 25.67 4.86
C ASN A 255 17.40 24.15 5.13
N TYR A 256 18.55 23.52 4.91
CA TYR A 256 18.67 22.06 4.97
C TYR A 256 18.53 21.50 6.38
N SER A 257 18.86 22.28 7.42
CA SER A 257 18.69 21.88 8.82
C SER A 257 17.20 21.77 9.19
N ALA A 258 16.39 22.76 8.81
CA ALA A 258 14.94 22.72 9.04
C ALA A 258 14.26 21.63 8.18
N MET A 259 14.68 21.48 6.93
CA MET A 259 14.25 20.37 6.06
C MET A 259 14.54 19.02 6.69
N GLY A 260 15.78 18.81 7.18
CA GLY A 260 16.22 17.58 7.82
C GLY A 260 15.44 17.27 9.10
N PHE A 261 15.16 18.27 9.94
CA PHE A 261 14.34 18.10 11.12
C PHE A 261 12.90 17.63 10.75
N GLY A 262 12.30 18.25 9.73
CA GLY A 262 10.98 17.83 9.23
C GLY A 262 10.96 16.40 8.71
N VAL A 263 11.97 16.00 7.93
CA VAL A 263 12.11 14.63 7.42
C VAL A 263 12.31 13.63 8.56
N MET A 264 13.12 13.97 9.58
CA MET A 264 13.31 13.12 10.76
C MET A 264 11.99 12.93 11.52
N CYS A 265 11.19 13.98 11.67
CA CYS A 265 9.87 13.89 12.29
C CYS A 265 8.93 12.93 11.51
N VAL A 266 8.91 13.02 10.18
CA VAL A 266 8.14 12.09 9.32
C VAL A 266 8.62 10.66 9.51
N PHE A 267 9.95 10.44 9.50
CA PHE A 267 10.55 9.12 9.71
C PHE A 267 10.15 8.51 11.05
N LEU A 268 10.20 9.28 12.14
CA LEU A 268 9.84 8.78 13.47
C LEU A 268 8.37 8.37 13.57
N ILE A 269 7.47 9.11 12.94
CA ILE A 269 6.04 8.74 12.89
C ILE A 269 5.82 7.50 12.02
N ALA A 270 6.46 7.42 10.84
CA ALA A 270 6.37 6.24 9.98
C ALA A 270 6.87 4.98 10.71
N LEU A 271 8.03 5.09 11.42
CA LEU A 271 8.55 4.00 12.24
C LEU A 271 7.58 3.61 13.36
N ALA A 272 6.93 4.59 14.02
CA ALA A 272 5.92 4.30 15.03
C ALA A 272 4.72 3.53 14.44
N PHE A 273 4.22 3.92 13.26
CA PHE A 273 3.16 3.17 12.57
C PHE A 273 3.61 1.74 12.24
N GLU A 274 4.79 1.55 11.69
CA GLU A 274 5.32 0.21 11.36
C GLU A 274 5.41 -0.69 12.59
N LEU A 275 5.91 -0.16 13.72
CA LEU A 275 6.00 -0.91 14.98
C LEU A 275 4.62 -1.30 15.51
N ILE A 276 3.63 -0.39 15.45
CA ILE A 276 2.24 -0.64 15.87
C ILE A 276 1.62 -1.72 14.98
N ILE A 277 1.75 -1.58 13.65
CA ILE A 277 1.18 -2.53 12.67
C ILE A 277 1.78 -3.91 12.85
N THR A 278 3.10 -3.99 13.04
CA THR A 278 3.80 -5.26 13.29
C THR A 278 3.29 -5.93 14.58
N ARG A 279 3.07 -5.16 15.65
CA ARG A 279 2.49 -5.68 16.90
C ARG A 279 1.07 -6.20 16.68
N ILE A 280 0.21 -5.45 15.99
CA ILE A 280 -1.16 -5.88 15.66
C ILE A 280 -1.13 -7.21 14.92
N LYS A 281 -0.31 -7.33 13.87
CA LYS A 281 -0.18 -8.56 13.07
C LYS A 281 0.31 -9.75 13.90
N GLN A 282 1.32 -9.56 14.75
CA GLN A 282 1.86 -10.64 15.60
C GLN A 282 0.83 -11.15 16.61
N THR A 283 0.08 -10.26 17.23
CA THR A 283 -0.97 -10.64 18.20
C THR A 283 -2.11 -11.44 17.55
N GLN A 284 -2.35 -11.24 16.24
CA GLN A 284 -3.42 -11.90 15.50
C GLN A 284 -3.04 -13.27 14.91
N ILE A 285 -1.74 -13.54 14.72
CA ILE A 285 -1.24 -14.85 14.22
C ILE A 285 -1.22 -15.92 15.34
N ILE A 286 -1.27 -15.50 16.60
CA ILE A 286 -1.17 -16.39 17.76
C ILE A 286 -2.57 -16.86 18.26
N GLN A 287 -3.65 -16.37 17.68
CA GLN A 287 -5.03 -16.82 17.92
C GLN A 287 -5.55 -17.65 16.73
#